data_b0b2c4027ccb87993d98adf97cde1c0b
#
_entry.id   b0b2c4027ccb87993d98adf97cde1c0b
#
_cell.length_a   1.000
_cell.length_b   1.000
_cell.length_c   1.000
_cell.angle_alpha   90.00
_cell.angle_beta   90.00
_cell.angle_gamma   90.00
#
_symmetry.space_group_name_H-M   'P 1'
#
loop_
_entity.id
_entity.type
_entity.pdbx_description
1 polymer ?
#
loop_
_entity_poly.entity_id
_entity_poly.type
_entity_poly.pdbx_seq_one_letter_code
_entity_poly.pdbx_strand_id
1 'polypeptide(L)'
;MRVAILSDIHGNSIALDAVLADIEAQGGVDYFWLLGDYVALGPDPAGVLARLDQLPNTTFIRGNTDRYVAHDERPFPLKDTVLANPELLDRYVNLNSGFAWTKGAVTAVNKLNWLSQLPLEYRTTLPDGTCFLGVHAAPGTDDGFGFKPGMDIAQMADQLADCSADLVMVGHTHQCMDEQVGDVHLINLGSVSNPVGSDLRAKYVILTADETSHTIEPRFVDYDHQAVISQLETIGHPSAAFISQFMRGEM
;
A
#
# COMPACT_ATOMS: atom_id res chain seq x y z
N MET A 1 -2.47 23.85 -0.20
CA MET A 1 -2.69 22.51 0.36
C MET A 1 -1.48 21.64 0.05
N ARG A 2 -0.94 20.94 1.05
CA ARG A 2 0.19 20.03 0.86
C ARG A 2 -0.16 18.68 1.50
N VAL A 3 -0.02 17.59 0.75
CA VAL A 3 -0.49 16.25 1.13
C VAL A 3 0.62 15.24 0.96
N ALA A 4 0.85 14.39 1.96
CA ALA A 4 1.64 13.17 1.79
C ALA A 4 0.70 12.02 1.44
N ILE A 5 0.98 11.31 0.34
CA ILE A 5 0.19 10.18 -0.15
C ILE A 5 1.05 8.93 -0.05
N LEU A 6 0.61 7.95 0.75
CA LEU A 6 1.33 6.72 1.06
C LEU A 6 0.47 5.50 0.73
N SER A 7 1.10 4.40 0.35
CA SER A 7 0.46 3.10 0.14
C SER A 7 1.39 1.96 0.53
N ASP A 8 0.83 0.79 0.78
CA ASP A 8 1.60 -0.46 0.92
C ASP A 8 2.66 -0.40 2.03
N ILE A 9 2.21 -0.07 3.25
CA ILE A 9 3.06 0.02 4.46
C ILE A 9 3.40 -1.37 5.00
N HIS A 10 2.47 -2.31 4.86
CA HIS A 10 2.68 -3.72 5.15
C HIS A 10 3.31 -4.01 6.52
N GLY A 11 2.76 -3.45 7.60
CA GLY A 11 3.23 -3.73 8.96
C GLY A 11 4.72 -3.44 9.19
N ASN A 12 5.33 -2.57 8.39
CA ASN A 12 6.74 -2.19 8.51
C ASN A 12 6.87 -0.81 9.16
N SER A 13 6.94 -0.80 10.49
CA SER A 13 7.09 0.43 11.26
C SER A 13 8.44 1.13 11.02
N ILE A 14 9.49 0.38 10.66
CA ILE A 14 10.83 0.94 10.36
C ILE A 14 10.79 1.77 9.08
N ALA A 15 10.18 1.23 8.01
CA ALA A 15 10.02 1.97 6.76
C ALA A 15 9.09 3.19 6.94
N LEU A 16 7.99 3.02 7.69
CA LEU A 16 7.06 4.11 7.97
C LEU A 16 7.75 5.23 8.76
N ASP A 17 8.54 4.92 9.79
CA ASP A 17 9.29 5.91 10.57
C ASP A 17 10.25 6.71 9.68
N ALA A 18 10.95 6.05 8.76
CA ALA A 18 11.84 6.72 7.80
C ALA A 18 11.07 7.69 6.88
N VAL A 19 9.91 7.27 6.37
CA VAL A 19 9.04 8.13 5.54
C VAL A 19 8.51 9.31 6.34
N LEU A 20 8.03 9.11 7.57
CA LEU A 20 7.52 10.19 8.42
C LEU A 20 8.63 11.20 8.77
N ALA A 21 9.85 10.71 9.01
CA ALA A 21 11.01 11.58 9.25
C ALA A 21 11.39 12.41 8.00
N ASP A 22 11.30 11.82 6.78
CA ASP A 22 11.52 12.58 5.55
C ASP A 22 10.43 13.63 5.33
N ILE A 23 9.15 13.31 5.56
CA ILE A 23 8.04 14.27 5.48
C ILE A 23 8.30 15.48 6.39
N GLU A 24 8.71 15.25 7.64
CA GLU A 24 9.04 16.32 8.58
C GLU A 24 10.22 17.15 8.09
N ALA A 25 11.28 16.49 7.60
CA ALA A 25 12.46 17.16 7.04
C ALA A 25 12.15 18.00 5.79
N GLN A 26 11.10 17.64 5.03
CA GLN A 26 10.59 18.42 3.91
C GLN A 26 9.66 19.58 4.33
N GLY A 27 9.50 19.85 5.63
CA GLY A 27 8.69 20.94 6.17
C GLY A 27 7.24 20.53 6.52
N GLY A 28 6.97 19.23 6.61
CA GLY A 28 5.67 18.70 6.99
C GLY A 28 4.60 18.82 5.88
N VAL A 29 3.40 18.38 6.20
CA VAL A 29 2.23 18.41 5.30
C VAL A 29 0.97 18.79 6.05
N ASP A 30 -0.05 19.26 5.34
CA ASP A 30 -1.36 19.60 5.92
C ASP A 30 -2.23 18.34 6.14
N TYR A 31 -2.09 17.34 5.24
CA TYR A 31 -2.93 16.14 5.20
C TYR A 31 -2.11 14.90 4.86
N PHE A 32 -2.62 13.75 5.32
CA PHE A 32 -2.15 12.43 4.92
C PHE A 32 -3.27 11.68 4.18
N TRP A 33 -2.99 11.16 2.99
CA TRP A 33 -3.89 10.25 2.26
C TRP A 33 -3.22 8.89 2.14
N LEU A 34 -3.85 7.88 2.72
CA LEU A 34 -3.28 6.54 2.85
C LEU A 34 -4.10 5.57 2.01
N LEU A 35 -3.45 4.99 0.99
CA LEU A 35 -4.11 4.22 -0.07
C LEU A 35 -4.08 2.70 0.18
N GLY A 36 -4.18 2.26 1.43
CA GLY A 36 -4.36 0.86 1.78
C GLY A 36 -3.09 0.06 2.06
N ASP A 37 -3.30 -1.20 2.42
CA ASP A 37 -2.29 -2.21 2.76
C ASP A 37 -1.38 -1.82 3.94
N TYR A 38 -2.03 -1.60 5.10
CA TYR A 38 -1.34 -1.14 6.31
C TYR A 38 -0.65 -2.24 7.09
N VAL A 39 -1.25 -3.45 7.19
CA VAL A 39 -0.97 -4.36 8.32
C VAL A 39 -0.34 -5.69 7.95
N ALA A 40 -0.64 -6.30 6.81
CA ALA A 40 -0.14 -7.63 6.46
C ALA A 40 1.27 -7.58 5.85
N LEU A 41 1.96 -8.74 5.86
CA LEU A 41 3.27 -8.93 5.21
C LEU A 41 4.41 -8.09 5.79
N GLY A 42 4.40 -7.86 7.11
CA GLY A 42 5.48 -7.18 7.82
C GLY A 42 5.49 -7.50 9.31
N PRO A 43 6.57 -7.12 10.01
CA PRO A 43 6.84 -7.58 11.37
C PRO A 43 6.04 -6.87 12.47
N ASP A 44 5.49 -5.68 12.22
CA ASP A 44 4.96 -4.80 13.27
C ASP A 44 3.63 -4.12 12.87
N PRO A 45 2.55 -4.88 12.60
CA PRO A 45 1.26 -4.28 12.27
C PRO A 45 0.69 -3.40 13.41
N ALA A 46 0.91 -3.77 14.66
CA ALA A 46 0.43 -3.00 15.81
C ALA A 46 1.18 -1.65 15.93
N GLY A 47 2.49 -1.66 15.74
CA GLY A 47 3.30 -0.44 15.74
C GLY A 47 3.00 0.50 14.57
N VAL A 48 2.69 -0.05 13.38
CA VAL A 48 2.19 0.76 12.26
C VAL A 48 0.88 1.42 12.63
N LEU A 49 -0.11 0.68 13.11
CA LEU A 49 -1.42 1.23 13.48
C LEU A 49 -1.30 2.31 14.58
N ALA A 50 -0.42 2.11 15.56
CA ALA A 50 -0.17 3.12 16.59
C ALA A 50 0.39 4.43 16.04
N ARG A 51 1.24 4.38 15.00
CA ARG A 51 1.78 5.57 14.30
C ARG A 51 0.71 6.25 13.47
N LEU A 52 -0.07 5.46 12.73
CA LEU A 52 -1.15 5.99 11.90
C LEU A 52 -2.22 6.72 12.74
N ASP A 53 -2.50 6.26 13.96
CA ASP A 53 -3.42 6.94 14.90
C ASP A 53 -2.93 8.33 15.35
N GLN A 54 -1.65 8.63 15.22
CA GLN A 54 -1.07 9.92 15.61
C GLN A 54 -1.02 10.93 14.45
N LEU A 55 -1.26 10.49 13.21
CA LEU A 55 -1.20 11.38 12.06
C LEU A 55 -2.41 12.32 12.03
N PRO A 56 -2.18 13.63 11.92
CA PRO A 56 -3.28 14.60 11.84
C PRO A 56 -3.93 14.59 10.45
N ASN A 57 -5.20 14.95 10.37
CA ASN A 57 -5.93 15.16 9.12
C ASN A 57 -5.75 14.03 8.10
N THR A 58 -5.95 12.79 8.55
CA THR A 58 -5.66 11.59 7.77
C THR A 58 -6.92 11.01 7.14
N THR A 59 -6.83 10.72 5.84
CA THR A 59 -7.82 9.93 5.11
C THR A 59 -7.27 8.54 4.84
N PHE A 60 -8.08 7.52 5.12
CA PHE A 60 -7.72 6.12 4.93
C PHE A 60 -8.68 5.47 3.94
N ILE A 61 -8.13 4.67 3.02
CA ILE A 61 -8.89 3.70 2.24
C ILE A 61 -8.33 2.29 2.51
N ARG A 62 -9.08 1.25 2.19
CA ARG A 62 -8.60 -0.13 2.38
C ARG A 62 -7.75 -0.60 1.20
N GLY A 63 -6.74 -1.43 1.49
CA GLY A 63 -6.12 -2.30 0.52
C GLY A 63 -6.70 -3.72 0.54
N ASN A 64 -6.27 -4.55 -0.40
CA ASN A 64 -6.73 -5.94 -0.47
C ASN A 64 -6.25 -6.76 0.73
N THR A 65 -5.02 -6.54 1.21
CA THR A 65 -4.53 -7.29 2.37
C THR A 65 -5.21 -6.85 3.66
N ASP A 66 -5.63 -5.61 3.79
CA ASP A 66 -6.45 -5.12 4.91
C ASP A 66 -7.81 -5.84 4.93
N ARG A 67 -8.47 -5.98 3.77
CA ARG A 67 -9.70 -6.72 3.60
C ARG A 67 -9.51 -8.20 3.91
N TYR A 68 -8.42 -8.82 3.44
CA TYR A 68 -8.12 -10.22 3.74
C TYR A 68 -7.98 -10.48 5.24
N VAL A 69 -7.29 -9.58 5.96
CA VAL A 69 -7.15 -9.66 7.42
C VAL A 69 -8.49 -9.48 8.12
N ALA A 70 -9.27 -8.46 7.72
CA ALA A 70 -10.52 -8.09 8.36
C ALA A 70 -11.61 -9.16 8.19
N HIS A 71 -11.74 -9.72 6.98
CA HIS A 71 -12.86 -10.62 6.61
C HIS A 71 -12.48 -12.09 6.47
N ASP A 72 -11.26 -12.49 6.87
CA ASP A 72 -10.73 -13.85 6.71
C ASP A 72 -10.66 -14.34 5.26
N GLU A 73 -10.58 -13.43 4.33
CA GLU A 73 -10.31 -13.75 2.94
C GLU A 73 -8.82 -14.10 2.75
N ARG A 74 -8.52 -14.77 1.64
CA ARG A 74 -7.13 -15.19 1.36
C ARG A 74 -6.81 -15.02 -0.12
N PRO A 75 -5.58 -14.57 -0.44
CA PRO A 75 -5.10 -14.57 -1.81
C PRO A 75 -4.90 -15.98 -2.35
N PHE A 76 -4.67 -16.09 -3.66
CA PHE A 76 -4.27 -17.35 -4.28
C PHE A 76 -2.91 -17.86 -3.72
N PRO A 77 -2.74 -19.16 -3.50
CA PRO A 77 -3.65 -20.24 -3.86
C PRO A 77 -4.80 -20.44 -2.86
N LEU A 78 -5.96 -20.83 -3.36
CA LEU A 78 -7.11 -21.22 -2.54
C LEU A 78 -7.03 -22.70 -2.16
N LYS A 79 -7.73 -23.10 -1.10
CA LYS A 79 -7.75 -24.47 -0.57
C LYS A 79 -8.02 -25.52 -1.66
N ASP A 80 -9.06 -25.32 -2.47
CA ASP A 80 -9.43 -26.29 -3.51
C ASP A 80 -8.37 -26.39 -4.62
N THR A 81 -7.68 -25.29 -4.92
CA THR A 81 -6.54 -25.27 -5.85
C THR A 81 -5.38 -26.10 -5.30
N VAL A 82 -5.10 -26.00 -4.00
CA VAL A 82 -4.03 -26.78 -3.33
C VAL A 82 -4.38 -28.27 -3.28
N LEU A 83 -5.63 -28.62 -3.05
CA LEU A 83 -6.06 -30.03 -3.10
C LEU A 83 -5.86 -30.67 -4.48
N ALA A 84 -6.00 -29.87 -5.56
CA ALA A 84 -5.72 -30.31 -6.93
C ALA A 84 -4.23 -30.25 -7.29
N ASN A 85 -3.44 -29.37 -6.63
CA ASN A 85 -2.04 -29.12 -6.92
C ASN A 85 -1.24 -29.07 -5.60
N PRO A 86 -0.86 -30.24 -5.04
CA PRO A 86 -0.18 -30.30 -3.73
C PRO A 86 1.16 -29.56 -3.62
N GLU A 87 1.81 -29.25 -4.75
CA GLU A 87 3.04 -28.45 -4.80
C GLU A 87 2.82 -27.00 -4.33
N LEU A 88 1.58 -26.54 -4.26
CA LEU A 88 1.22 -25.22 -3.73
C LEU A 88 1.03 -25.20 -2.21
N LEU A 89 1.17 -26.36 -1.52
CA LEU A 89 0.85 -26.49 -0.10
C LEU A 89 1.71 -25.56 0.77
N ASP A 90 3.01 -25.51 0.54
CA ASP A 90 3.91 -24.66 1.35
C ASP A 90 3.56 -23.17 1.21
N ARG A 91 3.27 -22.73 0.00
CA ARG A 91 2.82 -21.36 -0.26
C ARG A 91 1.49 -21.07 0.46
N TYR A 92 0.54 -21.98 0.36
CA TYR A 92 -0.76 -21.87 1.03
C TYR A 92 -0.61 -21.76 2.55
N VAL A 93 0.20 -22.64 3.16
CA VAL A 93 0.44 -22.65 4.61
C VAL A 93 1.12 -21.36 5.06
N ASN A 94 2.17 -20.92 4.36
CA ASN A 94 2.90 -19.70 4.70
C ASN A 94 2.00 -18.45 4.62
N LEU A 95 1.22 -18.28 3.56
CA LEU A 95 0.30 -17.16 3.41
C LEU A 95 -0.77 -17.17 4.50
N ASN A 96 -1.45 -18.30 4.70
CA ASN A 96 -2.51 -18.39 5.71
C ASN A 96 -1.99 -18.16 7.13
N SER A 97 -0.82 -18.67 7.46
CA SER A 97 -0.18 -18.45 8.77
C SER A 97 0.19 -16.98 8.97
N GLY A 98 0.74 -16.31 7.95
CA GLY A 98 1.08 -14.89 7.99
C GLY A 98 -0.16 -14.00 8.18
N PHE A 99 -1.24 -14.24 7.45
CA PHE A 99 -2.50 -13.51 7.61
C PHE A 99 -3.18 -13.78 8.95
N ALA A 100 -3.15 -15.03 9.43
CA ALA A 100 -3.69 -15.37 10.76
C ALA A 100 -2.90 -14.69 11.88
N TRP A 101 -1.56 -14.66 11.76
CA TRP A 101 -0.68 -13.95 12.70
C TRP A 101 -1.00 -12.44 12.71
N THR A 102 -1.09 -11.81 11.54
CA THR A 102 -1.46 -10.39 11.41
C THR A 102 -2.82 -10.10 12.02
N LYS A 103 -3.83 -10.94 11.73
CA LYS A 103 -5.17 -10.80 12.33
C LYS A 103 -5.12 -10.85 13.85
N GLY A 104 -4.32 -11.76 14.42
CA GLY A 104 -4.10 -11.84 15.87
C GLY A 104 -3.52 -10.54 16.43
N ALA A 105 -2.49 -9.99 15.80
CA ALA A 105 -1.86 -8.73 16.21
C ALA A 105 -2.82 -7.54 16.12
N VAL A 106 -3.57 -7.40 15.04
CA VAL A 106 -4.58 -6.33 14.84
C VAL A 106 -5.73 -6.46 15.85
N THR A 107 -6.16 -7.69 16.16
CA THR A 107 -7.19 -7.96 17.17
C THR A 107 -6.71 -7.57 18.57
N ALA A 108 -5.46 -7.87 18.91
CA ALA A 108 -4.89 -7.56 20.22
C ALA A 108 -4.87 -6.06 20.53
N VAL A 109 -4.81 -5.20 19.51
CA VAL A 109 -4.86 -3.74 19.65
C VAL A 109 -6.25 -3.15 19.34
N ASN A 110 -7.30 -3.98 19.27
CA ASN A 110 -8.71 -3.59 19.04
C ASN A 110 -8.95 -2.84 17.72
N LYS A 111 -8.17 -3.09 16.67
CA LYS A 111 -8.27 -2.38 15.38
C LYS A 111 -8.97 -3.17 14.27
N LEU A 112 -9.38 -4.41 14.52
CA LEU A 112 -9.99 -5.25 13.48
C LEU A 112 -11.30 -4.66 12.94
N ASN A 113 -12.15 -4.11 13.82
CA ASN A 113 -13.40 -3.47 13.40
C ASN A 113 -13.15 -2.18 12.59
N TRP A 114 -12.17 -1.37 12.97
CA TRP A 114 -11.75 -0.20 12.20
C TRP A 114 -11.29 -0.61 10.80
N LEU A 115 -10.41 -1.61 10.70
CA LEU A 115 -9.89 -2.12 9.44
C LEU A 115 -11.00 -2.62 8.50
N SER A 116 -12.03 -3.28 9.06
CA SER A 116 -13.18 -3.81 8.29
C SER A 116 -14.11 -2.73 7.72
N GLN A 117 -14.05 -1.51 8.25
CA GLN A 117 -14.92 -0.40 7.87
C GLN A 117 -14.25 0.62 6.95
N LEU A 118 -13.00 0.39 6.57
CA LEU A 118 -12.29 1.30 5.67
C LEU A 118 -13.01 1.38 4.30
N PRO A 119 -13.19 2.59 3.75
CA PRO A 119 -13.80 2.78 2.44
C PRO A 119 -12.90 2.24 1.33
N LEU A 120 -13.49 1.92 0.19
CA LEU A 120 -12.78 1.38 -0.97
C LEU A 120 -11.91 2.43 -1.67
N GLU A 121 -12.41 3.68 -1.72
CA GLU A 121 -11.77 4.77 -2.45
C GLU A 121 -12.01 6.11 -1.77
N TYR A 122 -11.20 7.09 -2.11
CA TYR A 122 -11.32 8.47 -1.68
C TYR A 122 -11.40 9.39 -2.89
N ARG A 123 -12.43 10.24 -2.93
CA ARG A 123 -12.63 11.24 -3.98
C ARG A 123 -12.67 12.63 -3.39
N THR A 124 -12.01 13.56 -4.05
CA THR A 124 -12.06 14.98 -3.71
C THR A 124 -11.74 15.83 -4.94
N THR A 125 -11.98 17.13 -4.83
CA THR A 125 -11.50 18.10 -5.84
C THR A 125 -10.36 18.90 -5.24
N LEU A 126 -9.24 18.96 -5.94
CA LEU A 126 -8.08 19.78 -5.56
C LEU A 126 -8.42 21.26 -5.69
N PRO A 127 -7.70 22.18 -5.04
CA PRO A 127 -7.97 23.62 -5.11
C PRO A 127 -7.97 24.20 -6.53
N ASP A 128 -7.22 23.62 -7.46
CA ASP A 128 -7.17 24.02 -8.88
C ASP A 128 -8.33 23.47 -9.73
N GLY A 129 -9.25 22.74 -9.12
CA GLY A 129 -10.41 22.13 -9.78
C GLY A 129 -10.20 20.70 -10.26
N THR A 130 -8.99 20.13 -10.16
CA THR A 130 -8.69 18.74 -10.57
C THR A 130 -9.49 17.74 -9.75
N CYS A 131 -10.22 16.84 -10.40
CA CYS A 131 -10.96 15.75 -9.78
C CYS A 131 -9.98 14.62 -9.42
N PHE A 132 -9.73 14.41 -8.13
CA PHE A 132 -8.81 13.39 -7.59
C PHE A 132 -9.56 12.12 -7.21
N LEU A 133 -8.97 10.96 -7.53
CA LEU A 133 -9.34 9.64 -7.04
C LEU A 133 -8.12 8.93 -6.45
N GLY A 134 -8.19 8.60 -5.16
CA GLY A 134 -7.29 7.63 -4.51
C GLY A 134 -7.97 6.30 -4.35
N VAL A 135 -7.37 5.23 -4.87
CA VAL A 135 -7.86 3.85 -4.76
C VAL A 135 -6.67 2.90 -4.67
N HIS A 136 -6.84 1.73 -4.02
CA HIS A 136 -5.68 0.87 -3.80
C HIS A 136 -5.16 0.23 -5.10
N ALA A 137 -6.00 -0.53 -5.82
CA ALA A 137 -5.57 -1.26 -7.01
C ALA A 137 -6.06 -0.63 -8.32
N ALA A 138 -7.38 -0.43 -8.47
CA ALA A 138 -7.98 0.23 -9.64
C ALA A 138 -9.36 0.78 -9.25
N PRO A 139 -9.95 1.73 -10.04
CA PRO A 139 -11.27 2.25 -9.76
C PRO A 139 -12.31 1.14 -9.52
N GLY A 140 -13.01 1.22 -8.37
CA GLY A 140 -14.00 0.23 -7.97
C GLY A 140 -13.47 -1.08 -7.37
N THR A 141 -12.15 -1.26 -7.25
CA THR A 141 -11.57 -2.48 -6.65
C THR A 141 -10.29 -2.20 -5.84
N ASP A 142 -10.13 -2.93 -4.74
CA ASP A 142 -8.89 -2.96 -3.96
C ASP A 142 -7.96 -4.12 -4.34
N ASP A 143 -8.27 -4.89 -5.40
CA ASP A 143 -7.60 -6.15 -5.74
C ASP A 143 -7.47 -6.32 -7.26
N GLY A 144 -6.82 -7.40 -7.70
CA GLY A 144 -6.69 -7.75 -9.11
C GLY A 144 -5.32 -7.45 -9.69
N PHE A 145 -5.28 -7.07 -10.96
CA PHE A 145 -4.00 -6.84 -11.65
C PHE A 145 -3.34 -5.50 -11.27
N GLY A 146 -4.12 -4.51 -10.84
CA GLY A 146 -3.65 -3.15 -10.59
C GLY A 146 -3.03 -2.50 -11.83
N PHE A 147 -2.27 -1.43 -11.62
CA PHE A 147 -1.52 -0.73 -12.65
C PHE A 147 -0.01 -0.84 -12.40
N LYS A 148 0.78 -1.13 -13.44
CA LYS A 148 2.22 -1.31 -13.34
C LYS A 148 2.94 -0.93 -14.64
N PRO A 149 4.24 -0.62 -14.59
CA PRO A 149 5.03 -0.31 -15.77
C PRO A 149 4.95 -1.41 -16.85
N GLY A 150 4.88 -0.99 -18.12
CA GLY A 150 4.82 -1.91 -19.26
C GLY A 150 3.43 -2.50 -19.52
N MET A 151 2.41 -2.11 -18.80
CA MET A 151 1.02 -2.46 -19.10
C MET A 151 0.55 -1.74 -20.37
N ASP A 152 -0.29 -2.40 -21.14
CA ASP A 152 -0.88 -1.82 -22.37
C ASP A 152 -1.79 -0.63 -22.02
N ILE A 153 -1.64 0.50 -22.74
CA ILE A 153 -2.42 1.72 -22.48
C ILE A 153 -3.92 1.50 -22.72
N ALA A 154 -4.31 0.64 -23.67
CA ALA A 154 -5.71 0.33 -23.90
C ALA A 154 -6.31 -0.44 -22.71
N GLN A 155 -5.55 -1.36 -22.12
CA GLN A 155 -5.97 -2.05 -20.90
C GLN A 155 -6.11 -1.09 -19.69
N MET A 156 -5.21 -0.10 -19.57
CA MET A 156 -5.33 0.93 -18.53
C MET A 156 -6.56 1.80 -18.77
N ALA A 157 -6.78 2.21 -20.02
CA ALA A 157 -7.95 3.02 -20.40
C ALA A 157 -9.28 2.31 -20.12
N ASP A 158 -9.36 1.01 -20.39
CA ASP A 158 -10.55 0.20 -20.07
C ASP A 158 -10.84 0.17 -18.56
N GLN A 159 -9.81 0.08 -17.72
CA GLN A 159 -9.96 0.11 -16.25
C GLN A 159 -10.31 1.50 -15.71
N LEU A 160 -9.97 2.56 -16.44
CA LEU A 160 -10.23 3.96 -16.07
C LEU A 160 -11.53 4.51 -16.66
N ALA A 161 -12.20 3.80 -17.56
CA ALA A 161 -13.28 4.31 -18.40
C ALA A 161 -14.40 5.04 -17.63
N ASP A 162 -14.78 4.54 -16.46
CA ASP A 162 -15.86 5.10 -15.65
C ASP A 162 -15.36 5.78 -14.35
N CYS A 163 -14.05 6.10 -14.26
CA CYS A 163 -13.49 6.62 -13.01
C CYS A 163 -13.93 8.05 -12.66
N SER A 164 -14.34 8.86 -13.64
CA SER A 164 -14.76 10.25 -13.45
C SER A 164 -13.75 11.08 -12.63
N ALA A 165 -12.46 10.95 -12.95
CA ALA A 165 -11.37 11.66 -12.30
C ALA A 165 -10.33 12.11 -13.33
N ASP A 166 -9.66 13.23 -13.05
CA ASP A 166 -8.56 13.78 -13.86
C ASP A 166 -7.21 13.24 -13.38
N LEU A 167 -7.09 12.98 -12.06
CA LEU A 167 -5.89 12.45 -11.41
C LEU A 167 -6.27 11.22 -10.60
N VAL A 168 -5.68 10.07 -10.93
CA VAL A 168 -5.86 8.79 -10.22
C VAL A 168 -4.53 8.35 -9.60
N MET A 169 -4.53 8.12 -8.29
CA MET A 169 -3.36 7.58 -7.58
C MET A 169 -3.67 6.22 -6.96
N VAL A 170 -2.74 5.29 -7.15
CA VAL A 170 -2.85 3.88 -6.73
C VAL A 170 -1.56 3.34 -6.09
N GLY A 171 -1.64 2.18 -5.46
CA GLY A 171 -0.53 1.37 -4.94
C GLY A 171 -0.57 -0.06 -5.50
N HIS A 172 -0.67 -1.06 -4.61
CA HIS A 172 -0.95 -2.47 -4.86
C HIS A 172 0.17 -3.25 -5.56
N THR A 173 0.68 -2.77 -6.68
CA THR A 173 1.72 -3.49 -7.45
C THR A 173 3.14 -3.21 -6.96
N HIS A 174 3.31 -2.25 -6.05
CA HIS A 174 4.58 -1.78 -5.48
C HIS A 174 5.57 -1.21 -6.52
N GLN A 175 5.13 -0.96 -7.73
CA GLN A 175 5.96 -0.46 -8.84
C GLN A 175 5.53 0.95 -9.21
N CYS A 176 6.44 1.92 -9.04
CA CYS A 176 6.15 3.30 -9.43
C CYS A 176 5.85 3.39 -10.92
N MET A 177 4.82 4.15 -11.24
CA MET A 177 4.41 4.46 -12.60
C MET A 177 3.81 5.86 -12.65
N ASP A 178 4.06 6.59 -13.73
CA ASP A 178 3.51 7.91 -14.02
C ASP A 178 3.16 7.95 -15.51
N GLU A 179 1.87 7.89 -15.83
CA GLU A 179 1.38 7.74 -17.20
C GLU A 179 0.18 8.64 -17.47
N GLN A 180 0.13 9.21 -18.68
CA GLN A 180 -1.05 9.89 -19.18
C GLN A 180 -1.89 8.90 -19.99
N VAL A 181 -3.10 8.59 -19.51
CA VAL A 181 -4.02 7.63 -20.14
C VAL A 181 -5.28 8.38 -20.58
N GLY A 182 -5.32 8.82 -21.85
CA GLY A 182 -6.35 9.74 -22.32
C GLY A 182 -6.30 11.06 -21.55
N ASP A 183 -7.42 11.45 -20.95
CA ASP A 183 -7.51 12.66 -20.13
C ASP A 183 -7.14 12.43 -18.65
N VAL A 184 -6.85 11.19 -18.25
CA VAL A 184 -6.53 10.83 -16.86
C VAL A 184 -5.01 10.77 -16.65
N HIS A 185 -4.51 11.50 -15.66
CA HIS A 185 -3.14 11.32 -15.14
C HIS A 185 -3.15 10.20 -14.11
N LEU A 186 -2.51 9.09 -14.43
CA LEU A 186 -2.47 7.87 -13.60
C LEU A 186 -1.10 7.70 -12.96
N ILE A 187 -1.07 7.63 -11.62
CA ILE A 187 0.17 7.46 -10.86
C ILE A 187 0.05 6.25 -9.94
N ASN A 188 1.01 5.33 -10.06
CA ASN A 188 1.25 4.34 -9.01
C ASN A 188 2.39 4.84 -8.12
N LEU A 189 2.13 4.97 -6.81
CA LEU A 189 3.07 5.51 -5.84
C LEU A 189 4.31 4.62 -5.62
N GLY A 190 4.23 3.34 -6.02
CA GLY A 190 5.10 2.29 -5.51
C GLY A 190 4.63 1.83 -4.14
N SER A 191 5.55 1.64 -3.19
CA SER A 191 5.22 1.14 -1.85
C SER A 191 6.13 1.73 -0.77
N VAL A 192 5.61 1.91 0.43
CA VAL A 192 6.43 2.23 1.62
C VAL A 192 7.27 1.02 2.01
N SER A 193 6.73 -0.19 1.87
CA SER A 193 7.44 -1.44 2.18
C SER A 193 7.28 -2.46 1.05
N ASN A 194 8.01 -3.58 1.17
CA ASN A 194 7.97 -4.68 0.22
C ASN A 194 8.18 -4.26 -1.24
N PRO A 195 9.26 -3.52 -1.55
CA PRO A 195 9.54 -3.03 -2.89
C PRO A 195 9.71 -4.18 -3.88
N VAL A 196 9.27 -3.97 -5.12
CA VAL A 196 9.49 -4.90 -6.25
C VAL A 196 10.56 -4.32 -7.17
N GLY A 197 11.59 -5.12 -7.48
CA GLY A 197 12.75 -4.72 -8.28
C GLY A 197 13.97 -4.31 -7.46
N SER A 198 14.93 -3.64 -8.08
CA SER A 198 16.25 -3.34 -7.47
C SER A 198 16.29 -2.08 -6.59
N ASP A 199 15.30 -1.20 -6.68
CA ASP A 199 15.22 -0.02 -5.83
C ASP A 199 14.43 -0.33 -4.56
N LEU A 200 15.15 -0.57 -3.47
CA LEU A 200 14.59 -1.02 -2.20
C LEU A 200 14.07 0.11 -1.30
N ARG A 201 14.24 1.37 -1.70
CA ARG A 201 13.79 2.52 -0.91
C ARG A 201 12.28 2.52 -0.71
N ALA A 202 11.84 3.02 0.43
CA ALA A 202 10.43 3.36 0.65
C ALA A 202 10.00 4.47 -0.31
N LYS A 203 8.79 4.38 -0.84
CA LYS A 203 8.28 5.31 -1.86
C LYS A 203 6.97 5.91 -1.39
N TYR A 204 6.83 7.22 -1.62
CA TYR A 204 5.60 7.96 -1.37
C TYR A 204 5.57 9.21 -2.26
N VAL A 205 4.49 9.98 -2.21
CA VAL A 205 4.33 11.20 -3.01
C VAL A 205 3.98 12.37 -2.10
N ILE A 206 4.55 13.55 -2.39
CA ILE A 206 4.05 14.84 -1.91
C ILE A 206 3.28 15.51 -3.05
N LEU A 207 1.98 15.76 -2.83
CA LEU A 207 1.14 16.56 -3.71
C LEU A 207 0.97 17.93 -3.09
N THR A 208 1.30 18.97 -3.85
CA THR A 208 1.07 20.37 -3.46
C THR A 208 0.13 21.03 -4.47
N ALA A 209 -0.95 21.65 -3.99
CA ALA A 209 -1.94 22.29 -4.84
C ALA A 209 -2.35 23.65 -4.29
N ASP A 210 -2.54 24.62 -5.19
CA ASP A 210 -3.14 25.93 -4.96
C ASP A 210 -4.34 26.15 -5.93
N GLU A 211 -4.92 27.34 -5.97
CA GLU A 211 -6.08 27.65 -6.80
C GLU A 211 -5.80 27.64 -8.32
N THR A 212 -4.54 27.49 -8.73
CA THR A 212 -4.11 27.62 -10.14
C THR A 212 -3.50 26.36 -10.71
N SER A 213 -2.91 25.52 -9.86
CA SER A 213 -2.13 24.36 -10.28
C SER A 213 -1.87 23.39 -9.14
N HIS A 214 -1.41 22.17 -9.49
CA HIS A 214 -0.82 21.24 -8.56
C HIS A 214 0.52 20.72 -9.07
N THR A 215 1.35 20.24 -8.14
CA THR A 215 2.61 19.54 -8.40
C THR A 215 2.64 18.23 -7.66
N ILE A 216 3.27 17.23 -8.27
CA ILE A 216 3.39 15.87 -7.74
C ILE A 216 4.87 15.55 -7.65
N GLU A 217 5.36 15.29 -6.44
CA GLU A 217 6.77 15.02 -6.15
C GLU A 217 6.94 13.61 -5.61
N PRO A 218 7.44 12.65 -6.41
CA PRO A 218 7.81 11.32 -5.92
C PRO A 218 8.98 11.41 -4.94
N ARG A 219 8.90 10.68 -3.84
CA ARG A 219 9.91 10.62 -2.79
C ARG A 219 10.41 9.21 -2.61
N PHE A 220 11.72 9.07 -2.39
CA PHE A 220 12.43 7.79 -2.25
C PHE A 220 13.31 7.87 -1.00
N VAL A 221 13.03 7.04 0.00
CA VAL A 221 13.62 7.14 1.33
C VAL A 221 14.31 5.83 1.70
N ASP A 222 15.59 5.92 2.05
CA ASP A 222 16.33 4.77 2.58
C ASP A 222 15.82 4.40 3.97
N TYR A 223 15.75 3.10 4.27
CA TYR A 223 15.47 2.57 5.60
C TYR A 223 16.29 1.32 5.88
N ASP A 224 16.34 0.87 7.12
CA ASP A 224 17.14 -0.28 7.55
C ASP A 224 16.44 -1.61 7.25
N HIS A 225 16.66 -2.15 6.05
CA HIS A 225 16.13 -3.44 5.61
C HIS A 225 16.62 -4.61 6.48
N GLN A 226 17.88 -4.52 6.99
CA GLN A 226 18.42 -5.57 7.84
C GLN A 226 17.74 -5.59 9.21
N ALA A 227 17.36 -4.43 9.75
CA ALA A 227 16.57 -4.36 10.97
C ALA A 227 15.18 -4.99 10.78
N VAL A 228 14.54 -4.81 9.61
CA VAL A 228 13.26 -5.47 9.28
C VAL A 228 13.43 -6.99 9.26
N ILE A 229 14.46 -7.51 8.58
CA ILE A 229 14.76 -8.96 8.55
C ILE A 229 15.00 -9.49 9.97
N SER A 230 15.82 -8.82 10.75
CA SER A 230 16.14 -9.22 12.14
C SER A 230 14.89 -9.23 13.03
N GLN A 231 13.97 -8.27 12.84
CA GLN A 231 12.71 -8.25 13.57
C GLN A 231 11.81 -9.43 13.18
N LEU A 232 11.67 -9.75 11.88
CA LEU A 232 10.92 -10.92 11.41
C LEU A 232 11.44 -12.23 12.00
N GLU A 233 12.77 -12.40 12.06
CA GLU A 233 13.42 -13.57 12.65
C GLU A 233 13.21 -13.64 14.16
N THR A 234 13.38 -12.52 14.87
CA THR A 234 13.26 -12.44 16.34
C THR A 234 11.87 -12.80 16.82
N ILE A 235 10.82 -12.35 16.12
CA ILE A 235 9.44 -12.67 16.48
C ILE A 235 8.97 -14.04 15.96
N GLY A 236 9.78 -14.72 15.16
CA GLY A 236 9.40 -15.97 14.50
C GLY A 236 8.22 -15.79 13.54
N HIS A 237 8.23 -14.72 12.74
CA HIS A 237 7.11 -14.44 11.81
C HIS A 237 6.89 -15.59 10.83
N PRO A 238 5.67 -16.12 10.67
CA PRO A 238 5.41 -17.31 9.84
C PRO A 238 5.87 -17.18 8.39
N SER A 239 5.83 -15.97 7.85
CA SER A 239 6.25 -15.65 6.46
C SER A 239 7.62 -14.94 6.40
N ALA A 240 8.47 -15.06 7.43
CA ALA A 240 9.74 -14.33 7.49
C ALA A 240 10.60 -14.52 6.23
N ALA A 241 10.76 -15.76 5.78
CA ALA A 241 11.56 -16.08 4.59
C ALA A 241 11.02 -15.38 3.31
N PHE A 242 9.70 -15.37 3.13
CA PHE A 242 9.06 -14.72 2.00
C PHE A 242 9.20 -13.18 2.04
N ILE A 243 8.92 -12.57 3.19
CA ILE A 243 9.00 -11.12 3.35
C ILE A 243 10.46 -10.63 3.19
N SER A 244 11.43 -11.41 3.69
CA SER A 244 12.85 -11.07 3.57
C SER A 244 13.34 -11.02 2.11
N GLN A 245 12.67 -11.67 1.16
CA GLN A 245 13.01 -11.58 -0.26
C GLN A 245 12.81 -10.16 -0.81
N PHE A 246 11.73 -9.47 -0.39
CA PHE A 246 11.54 -8.05 -0.73
C PHE A 246 12.67 -7.18 -0.17
N MET A 247 13.06 -7.42 1.08
CA MET A 247 14.13 -6.66 1.75
C MET A 247 15.52 -6.88 1.12
N ARG A 248 15.69 -7.94 0.33
CA ARG A 248 16.94 -8.27 -0.41
C ARG A 248 16.88 -7.92 -1.89
N GLY A 249 15.74 -7.47 -2.41
CA GLY A 249 15.56 -7.22 -3.84
C GLY A 249 15.51 -8.49 -4.69
N GLU A 250 14.97 -9.55 -4.15
CA GLU A 250 14.86 -10.87 -4.79
C GLU A 250 13.47 -11.10 -5.43
N MET A 251 12.63 -10.04 -5.45
CA MET A 251 11.25 -10.07 -5.97
C MET A 251 11.11 -9.32 -7.29
#